data_be64018a16d520550edc5b9398482f62
#
_entry.id   be64018a16d520550edc5b9398482f62
#
_cell.length_a   1.000
_cell.length_b   1.000
_cell.length_c   1.000
_cell.angle_alpha   90.00
_cell.angle_beta   90.00
_cell.angle_gamma   90.00
#
_symmetry.space_group_name_H-M   'P 1'
#
loop_
_entity.id
_entity.type
_entity.pdbx_description
1 polymer ?
#
loop_
_entity_poly.entity_id
_entity_poly.type
_entity_poly.pdbx_seq_one_letter_code
_entity_poly.pdbx_strand_id
1 'polypeptide(L)'
;HTRGFSASRDELISNDLPSMDAATGEKYVGNSDDSWATRSGFFRVNYSFADRYLLEVNGRYDLSSKFPKDDRSVFSPSFSLGWKLSEESWFKQATNGFFDELKIRASYGSLANQALDNGWYAYLSNYGTGTLGYIMGGKQPQYVLPGGLVSNTVTWEKVTQWDLGLDFVILQNRLKGTFDYYQRKTTDMLGPGRILPNILGMSEPLENAADMVTRGWELALTWNDQLDNGLHYSVGFNLSDTRAEITKYDNPTKSLSSPYYEGQIVGDIWGYESSLFQSADEIASAPDQSKLDGGISKVPGDIRFMDIDGNGVVDYGENTVDKPGDMKIIGNNKARYRYGFNISADWKGFDLGIFFQGVGKRDLMLPYTFKWQYGSMWQVPTAVGNDYWREDNAGGWLPVARFNGSQALGQNQTRYLLDASYLRLKSLSFGYTLPVSLTKQWGIQKCRVYFTGENLLTFKHTPEGFDPELDDPYKYPQQKSLALGLNVVF
;
A
#
# COMPACT_ATOMS: atom_id res chain seq x y z
N HIS A 1 -1.78 10.28 -26.72
CA HIS A 1 -1.89 11.69 -26.99
C HIS A 1 -2.88 12.32 -26.03
N THR A 2 -2.43 13.33 -25.29
CA THR A 2 -3.26 14.08 -24.34
C THR A 2 -3.17 15.54 -24.70
N ARG A 3 -4.31 16.19 -24.85
CA ARG A 3 -4.43 17.62 -25.08
C ARG A 3 -5.19 18.26 -23.95
N GLY A 4 -4.62 19.30 -23.37
CA GLY A 4 -5.30 20.17 -22.44
C GLY A 4 -5.50 21.55 -23.04
N PHE A 5 -6.67 22.13 -22.82
CA PHE A 5 -6.95 23.52 -23.12
C PHE A 5 -7.61 24.16 -21.90
N SER A 6 -7.13 25.30 -21.51
CA SER A 6 -7.74 26.10 -20.46
C SER A 6 -7.92 27.53 -20.90
N ALA A 7 -9.03 28.13 -20.54
CA ALA A 7 -9.27 29.55 -20.71
C ALA A 7 -9.92 30.11 -19.47
N SER A 8 -9.51 31.27 -19.03
CA SER A 8 -10.17 32.05 -17.99
C SER A 8 -10.20 33.53 -18.31
N ARG A 9 -11.12 34.23 -17.70
CA ARG A 9 -11.25 35.68 -17.86
C ARG A 9 -11.70 36.27 -16.53
N ASP A 10 -11.05 37.34 -16.14
CA ASP A 10 -11.35 38.06 -14.91
C ASP A 10 -12.50 39.05 -15.08
N GLU A 11 -12.94 39.65 -13.96
CA GLU A 11 -13.97 40.69 -13.91
C GLU A 11 -15.34 40.25 -14.49
N LEU A 12 -16.00 39.32 -13.81
CA LEU A 12 -17.40 38.97 -14.13
C LEU A 12 -18.34 40.18 -13.88
N ILE A 13 -19.23 40.40 -14.85
CA ILE A 13 -20.31 41.45 -14.69
C ILE A 13 -21.24 41.12 -13.53
N SER A 14 -21.54 39.85 -13.31
CA SER A 14 -22.34 39.33 -12.23
C SER A 14 -21.92 37.94 -11.84
N ASN A 15 -21.96 37.63 -10.53
CA ASN A 15 -21.73 36.26 -10.04
C ASN A 15 -22.87 35.29 -10.39
N ASP A 16 -24.06 35.82 -10.70
CA ASP A 16 -25.24 35.04 -11.09
C ASP A 16 -25.18 34.62 -12.57
N LEU A 17 -24.30 35.25 -13.36
CA LEU A 17 -24.10 34.95 -14.77
C LEU A 17 -22.60 34.69 -15.07
N PRO A 18 -22.04 33.52 -14.70
CA PRO A 18 -20.64 33.21 -14.92
C PRO A 18 -20.37 32.83 -16.38
N SER A 19 -20.30 33.84 -17.25
CA SER A 19 -20.00 33.67 -18.67
C SER A 19 -18.68 34.35 -19.03
N MET A 20 -17.78 33.62 -19.69
CA MET A 20 -16.52 34.20 -20.17
C MET A 20 -16.72 35.29 -21.21
N ASP A 21 -17.82 35.26 -21.99
CA ASP A 21 -18.13 36.30 -22.98
C ASP A 21 -18.58 37.59 -22.33
N ALA A 22 -19.24 37.49 -21.17
CA ALA A 22 -19.73 38.61 -20.41
C ALA A 22 -18.68 39.24 -19.47
N ALA A 23 -17.58 38.56 -19.20
CA ALA A 23 -16.48 39.09 -18.39
C ALA A 23 -15.73 40.18 -19.13
N THR A 24 -15.23 41.19 -18.42
CA THR A 24 -14.59 42.40 -19.01
C THR A 24 -13.08 42.43 -18.85
N GLY A 25 -12.53 41.60 -17.91
CA GLY A 25 -11.11 41.60 -17.58
C GLY A 25 -10.19 40.88 -18.58
N GLU A 26 -8.96 40.65 -18.13
CA GLU A 26 -7.90 40.01 -18.91
C GLU A 26 -8.26 38.56 -19.26
N LYS A 27 -7.81 38.14 -20.46
CA LYS A 27 -8.03 36.78 -20.97
C LYS A 27 -6.77 35.94 -20.76
N TYR A 28 -6.91 34.82 -20.10
CA TYR A 28 -5.83 33.85 -19.91
C TYR A 28 -6.17 32.59 -20.70
N VAL A 29 -5.23 32.14 -21.51
CA VAL A 29 -5.37 30.90 -22.29
C VAL A 29 -4.12 30.05 -22.10
N GLY A 30 -4.33 28.78 -21.89
CA GLY A 30 -3.26 27.80 -21.79
C GLY A 30 -3.55 26.58 -22.65
N ASN A 31 -2.52 25.97 -23.20
CA ASN A 31 -2.63 24.73 -23.93
C ASN A 31 -1.48 23.80 -23.52
N SER A 32 -1.74 22.51 -23.46
CA SER A 32 -0.75 21.46 -23.36
C SER A 32 -1.03 20.38 -24.39
N ASP A 33 0.01 19.85 -24.98
CA ASP A 33 -0.07 18.80 -26.00
C ASP A 33 1.06 17.77 -25.74
N ASP A 34 0.70 16.61 -25.24
CA ASP A 34 1.63 15.53 -24.92
C ASP A 34 1.30 14.29 -25.71
N SER A 35 2.31 13.61 -26.22
CA SER A 35 2.14 12.36 -26.95
C SER A 35 3.27 11.37 -26.63
N TRP A 36 2.93 10.11 -26.56
CA TRP A 36 3.87 9.01 -26.46
C TRP A 36 3.37 7.83 -27.28
N ALA A 37 4.28 6.95 -27.64
CA ALA A 37 3.95 5.76 -28.42
C ALA A 37 4.72 4.55 -27.91
N THR A 38 4.08 3.39 -27.99
CA THR A 38 4.71 2.08 -27.77
C THR A 38 4.53 1.21 -29.00
N ARG A 39 5.50 0.34 -29.22
CA ARG A 39 5.43 -0.72 -30.22
C ARG A 39 5.90 -2.02 -29.59
N SER A 40 5.13 -3.09 -29.76
CA SER A 40 5.44 -4.38 -29.14
C SER A 40 5.28 -5.52 -30.13
N GLY A 41 6.14 -6.53 -29.98
CA GLY A 41 5.99 -7.83 -30.61
C GLY A 41 6.06 -8.91 -29.53
N PHE A 42 5.24 -9.94 -29.64
CA PHE A 42 5.23 -11.03 -28.64
C PHE A 42 4.99 -12.38 -29.30
N PHE A 43 5.45 -13.43 -28.64
CA PHE A 43 5.16 -14.81 -29.00
C PHE A 43 4.90 -15.64 -27.75
N ARG A 44 4.16 -16.75 -27.91
CA ARG A 44 3.93 -17.75 -26.88
C ARG A 44 4.00 -19.15 -27.53
N VAL A 45 4.69 -20.04 -26.85
CA VAL A 45 4.77 -21.46 -27.21
C VAL A 45 4.34 -22.27 -26.00
N ASN A 46 3.32 -23.11 -26.16
CA ASN A 46 2.85 -24.07 -25.17
C ASN A 46 3.14 -25.47 -25.69
N TYR A 47 3.74 -26.29 -24.84
CA TYR A 47 4.02 -27.68 -25.14
C TYR A 47 3.57 -28.57 -23.98
N SER A 48 2.82 -29.62 -24.29
CA SER A 48 2.42 -30.64 -23.33
C SER A 48 2.85 -32.01 -23.87
N PHE A 49 3.55 -32.75 -23.03
CA PHE A 49 3.94 -34.11 -23.35
C PHE A 49 3.30 -35.10 -22.38
N ALA A 50 2.59 -36.09 -22.94
CA ALA A 50 1.88 -37.15 -22.21
C ALA A 50 0.94 -36.63 -21.10
N ASP A 51 0.42 -35.40 -21.22
CA ASP A 51 -0.38 -34.70 -20.22
C ASP A 51 0.26 -34.58 -18.82
N ARG A 52 1.58 -34.86 -18.72
CA ARG A 52 2.36 -34.85 -17.47
C ARG A 52 3.35 -33.71 -17.41
N TYR A 53 4.04 -33.43 -18.51
CA TYR A 53 5.08 -32.42 -18.58
C TYR A 53 4.55 -31.24 -19.38
N LEU A 54 4.49 -30.09 -18.75
CA LEU A 54 3.97 -28.86 -19.31
C LEU A 54 5.09 -27.86 -19.43
N LEU A 55 5.22 -27.25 -20.60
CA LEU A 55 6.19 -26.18 -20.85
C LEU A 55 5.46 -25.00 -21.49
N GLU A 56 5.69 -23.83 -20.97
CA GLU A 56 5.30 -22.57 -21.60
C GLU A 56 6.50 -21.66 -21.75
N VAL A 57 6.69 -21.09 -22.94
CA VAL A 57 7.72 -20.11 -23.24
C VAL A 57 7.06 -18.90 -23.84
N ASN A 58 7.28 -17.74 -23.23
CA ASN A 58 6.81 -16.45 -23.75
C ASN A 58 8.00 -15.52 -23.98
N GLY A 59 7.88 -14.66 -24.97
CA GLY A 59 8.79 -13.56 -25.16
C GLY A 59 8.05 -12.33 -25.67
N ARG A 60 8.41 -11.19 -25.10
CA ARG A 60 7.87 -9.89 -25.51
C ARG A 60 9.00 -8.88 -25.71
N TYR A 61 9.00 -8.25 -26.85
CA TYR A 61 9.89 -7.15 -27.18
C TYR A 61 9.10 -5.86 -27.23
N ASP A 62 9.45 -4.90 -26.39
CA ASP A 62 8.77 -3.61 -26.25
C ASP A 62 9.70 -2.45 -26.62
N LEU A 63 9.13 -1.44 -27.28
CA LEU A 63 9.75 -0.15 -27.54
C LEU A 63 8.85 0.95 -26.99
N SER A 64 9.43 1.93 -26.31
CA SER A 64 8.69 3.10 -25.80
C SER A 64 9.41 4.41 -26.16
N SER A 65 8.65 5.39 -26.63
CA SER A 65 9.18 6.72 -26.90
C SER A 65 9.48 7.52 -25.62
N LYS A 66 9.04 7.05 -24.44
CA LYS A 66 9.26 7.71 -23.16
C LYS A 66 10.71 7.74 -22.71
N PHE A 67 11.56 6.89 -23.29
CA PHE A 67 12.97 6.74 -22.97
C PHE A 67 13.89 7.31 -24.05
N PRO A 68 15.16 7.63 -23.74
CA PRO A 68 16.18 8.00 -24.70
C PRO A 68 16.30 6.99 -25.84
N LYS A 69 16.78 7.41 -27.00
CA LYS A 69 16.77 6.59 -28.22
C LYS A 69 17.43 5.23 -28.05
N ASP A 70 18.52 5.17 -27.29
CA ASP A 70 19.32 3.95 -27.11
C ASP A 70 18.73 3.01 -26.05
N ASP A 71 17.86 3.53 -25.16
CA ASP A 71 17.24 2.80 -24.05
C ASP A 71 15.75 2.52 -24.26
N ARG A 72 15.23 2.73 -25.47
CA ARG A 72 13.80 2.56 -25.79
C ARG A 72 13.32 1.14 -25.77
N SER A 73 14.22 0.17 -25.99
CA SER A 73 13.85 -1.22 -26.20
C SER A 73 14.14 -2.10 -24.98
N VAL A 74 13.26 -3.07 -24.75
CA VAL A 74 13.44 -4.09 -23.73
C VAL A 74 12.88 -5.42 -24.21
N PHE A 75 13.55 -6.51 -23.86
CA PHE A 75 13.06 -7.88 -24.08
C PHE A 75 12.70 -8.53 -22.75
N SER A 76 11.49 -9.06 -22.67
CA SER A 76 10.91 -9.67 -21.49
C SER A 76 10.60 -11.15 -21.75
N PRO A 77 11.53 -12.07 -21.44
CA PRO A 77 11.30 -13.52 -21.56
C PRO A 77 10.57 -14.05 -20.32
N SER A 78 9.79 -15.12 -20.50
CA SER A 78 9.29 -15.92 -19.39
C SER A 78 9.18 -17.40 -19.76
N PHE A 79 9.42 -18.26 -18.77
CA PHE A 79 9.39 -19.72 -18.88
C PHE A 79 8.59 -20.28 -17.72
N SER A 80 7.73 -21.26 -17.98
CA SER A 80 7.11 -22.03 -16.91
C SER A 80 7.15 -23.53 -17.23
N LEU A 81 7.38 -24.30 -16.18
CA LEU A 81 7.41 -25.74 -16.19
C LEU A 81 6.35 -26.25 -15.22
N GLY A 82 5.64 -27.28 -15.62
CA GLY A 82 4.69 -27.99 -14.78
C GLY A 82 4.90 -29.50 -14.92
N TRP A 83 4.96 -30.18 -13.77
CA TRP A 83 5.02 -31.63 -13.72
C TRP A 83 3.85 -32.17 -12.91
N LYS A 84 2.94 -32.88 -13.58
CA LYS A 84 1.84 -33.59 -12.93
C LYS A 84 2.35 -34.93 -12.38
N LEU A 85 2.87 -34.87 -11.17
CA LEU A 85 3.49 -36.01 -10.50
C LEU A 85 2.47 -37.14 -10.26
N SER A 86 1.21 -36.78 -10.01
CA SER A 86 0.12 -37.71 -9.85
C SER A 86 -0.17 -38.57 -11.08
N GLU A 87 0.27 -38.16 -12.28
CA GLU A 87 0.09 -38.93 -13.49
C GLU A 87 1.22 -39.97 -13.72
N GLU A 88 2.26 -39.97 -12.89
CA GLU A 88 3.32 -40.97 -12.96
C GLU A 88 2.87 -42.31 -12.34
N SER A 89 3.03 -43.41 -13.08
CA SER A 89 2.61 -44.74 -12.64
C SER A 89 3.30 -45.21 -11.35
N TRP A 90 4.57 -44.90 -11.20
CA TRP A 90 5.33 -45.20 -9.98
C TRP A 90 4.85 -44.41 -8.77
N PHE A 91 4.43 -43.15 -8.99
CA PHE A 91 3.93 -42.30 -7.91
C PHE A 91 2.51 -42.74 -7.49
N LYS A 92 1.63 -43.05 -8.43
CA LYS A 92 0.30 -43.61 -8.14
C LYS A 92 0.39 -44.88 -7.30
N GLN A 93 1.33 -45.77 -7.63
CA GLN A 93 1.56 -47.00 -6.86
C GLN A 93 2.12 -46.72 -5.47
N ALA A 94 3.11 -45.85 -5.36
CA ALA A 94 3.77 -45.52 -4.10
C ALA A 94 2.83 -44.83 -3.09
N THR A 95 1.91 -44.00 -3.58
CA THR A 95 0.96 -43.24 -2.75
C THR A 95 -0.38 -43.94 -2.54
N ASN A 96 -0.56 -45.10 -3.16
CA ASN A 96 -1.79 -45.89 -3.11
C ASN A 96 -3.06 -45.05 -3.44
N GLY A 97 -2.93 -44.08 -4.39
CA GLY A 97 -4.03 -43.24 -4.80
C GLY A 97 -4.44 -42.14 -3.77
N PHE A 98 -3.58 -41.83 -2.81
CA PHE A 98 -3.88 -40.77 -1.84
C PHE A 98 -4.02 -39.39 -2.47
N PHE A 99 -3.25 -39.09 -3.52
CA PHE A 99 -3.34 -37.87 -4.28
C PHE A 99 -4.23 -38.04 -5.50
N ASP A 100 -5.33 -37.32 -5.57
CA ASP A 100 -6.15 -37.18 -6.78
C ASP A 100 -5.42 -36.36 -7.85
N GLU A 101 -4.74 -35.28 -7.42
CA GLU A 101 -3.82 -34.49 -8.23
C GLU A 101 -2.62 -34.02 -7.38
N LEU A 102 -1.44 -34.09 -7.95
CA LEU A 102 -0.23 -33.44 -7.41
C LEU A 102 0.58 -32.90 -8.58
N LYS A 103 0.77 -31.58 -8.58
CA LYS A 103 1.52 -30.88 -9.63
C LYS A 103 2.56 -29.96 -9.01
N ILE A 104 3.78 -30.06 -9.47
CA ILE A 104 4.88 -29.17 -9.14
C ILE A 104 5.01 -28.16 -10.28
N ARG A 105 5.17 -26.89 -9.93
CA ARG A 105 5.35 -25.79 -10.86
C ARG A 105 6.63 -25.04 -10.57
N ALA A 106 7.31 -24.60 -11.63
CA ALA A 106 8.42 -23.66 -11.55
C ALA A 106 8.27 -22.63 -12.65
N SER A 107 8.42 -21.38 -12.32
CA SER A 107 8.42 -20.32 -13.33
C SER A 107 9.56 -19.32 -13.11
N TYR A 108 9.98 -18.73 -14.21
CA TYR A 108 10.93 -17.62 -14.25
C TYR A 108 10.49 -16.65 -15.33
N GLY A 109 10.42 -15.36 -15.00
CA GLY A 109 10.02 -14.35 -15.97
C GLY A 109 10.61 -12.98 -15.66
N SER A 110 10.73 -12.19 -16.72
CA SER A 110 11.11 -10.79 -16.64
C SER A 110 10.00 -9.92 -17.23
N LEU A 111 9.72 -8.81 -16.55
CA LEU A 111 8.80 -7.76 -17.00
C LEU A 111 9.54 -6.42 -16.94
N ALA A 112 9.12 -5.48 -17.79
CA ALA A 112 9.65 -4.14 -17.79
C ALA A 112 8.52 -3.12 -17.53
N ASN A 113 8.80 -2.16 -16.66
CA ASN A 113 7.89 -1.09 -16.31
C ASN A 113 8.33 0.24 -16.96
N GLN A 114 7.39 0.94 -17.58
CA GLN A 114 7.59 2.26 -18.18
C GLN A 114 6.76 3.36 -17.48
N ALA A 115 6.20 3.09 -16.31
CA ALA A 115 5.48 4.10 -15.55
C ALA A 115 6.47 5.13 -15.02
N LEU A 116 6.32 6.37 -15.41
CA LEU A 116 7.09 7.53 -15.00
C LEU A 116 6.12 8.47 -14.28
N ASP A 117 6.21 8.53 -12.95
CA ASP A 117 5.31 9.36 -12.13
C ASP A 117 5.50 10.86 -12.38
N ASN A 118 6.70 11.28 -12.83
CA ASN A 118 7.07 12.67 -13.06
C ASN A 118 6.91 13.15 -14.52
N GLY A 119 6.06 12.48 -15.28
CA GLY A 119 5.77 12.86 -16.67
C GLY A 119 6.58 12.10 -17.72
N TRP A 120 6.18 12.25 -18.96
CA TRP A 120 6.83 11.63 -20.09
C TRP A 120 8.11 12.38 -20.46
N TYR A 121 9.11 11.68 -20.99
CA TYR A 121 10.38 12.30 -21.43
C TYR A 121 11.21 12.92 -20.29
N ALA A 122 11.29 12.23 -19.14
CA ALA A 122 12.06 12.69 -17.98
C ALA A 122 13.55 12.98 -18.27
N TYR A 123 14.06 12.56 -19.45
CA TYR A 123 15.41 12.82 -19.92
C TYR A 123 15.55 14.14 -20.71
N LEU A 124 14.44 14.86 -20.99
CA LEU A 124 14.47 16.14 -21.69
C LEU A 124 14.38 17.29 -20.67
N SER A 125 15.34 18.19 -20.73
CA SER A 125 15.28 19.44 -19.98
C SER A 125 14.26 20.40 -20.60
N ASN A 126 13.35 20.91 -19.78
CA ASN A 126 12.35 21.88 -20.17
C ASN A 126 12.65 23.24 -19.56
N TYR A 127 12.28 24.31 -20.23
CA TYR A 127 12.32 25.65 -19.64
C TYR A 127 11.00 25.94 -18.92
N GLY A 128 11.11 26.42 -17.67
CA GLY A 128 9.98 26.97 -16.95
C GLY A 128 9.76 28.44 -17.27
N THR A 129 8.51 28.86 -17.34
CA THR A 129 8.14 30.28 -17.44
C THR A 129 7.36 30.71 -16.22
N GLY A 130 7.54 31.94 -15.78
CA GLY A 130 6.80 32.51 -14.66
C GLY A 130 6.72 34.02 -14.78
N THR A 131 5.94 34.65 -13.90
CA THR A 131 5.78 36.09 -13.81
C THR A 131 6.44 36.59 -12.53
N LEU A 132 7.22 37.67 -12.62
CA LEU A 132 7.83 38.27 -11.45
C LEU A 132 6.79 38.89 -10.53
N GLY A 133 7.01 38.80 -9.21
CA GLY A 133 6.10 39.31 -8.17
C GLY A 133 6.06 40.85 -8.07
N TYR A 134 6.64 41.59 -9.02
CA TYR A 134 6.66 43.04 -9.06
C TYR A 134 6.30 43.61 -10.44
N ILE A 135 5.83 44.86 -10.43
CA ILE A 135 5.39 45.57 -11.66
C ILE A 135 6.53 46.44 -12.16
N MET A 136 6.88 46.29 -13.45
CA MET A 136 7.78 47.19 -14.17
C MET A 136 7.04 47.75 -15.40
N GLY A 137 7.03 49.10 -15.53
CA GLY A 137 6.37 49.75 -16.68
C GLY A 137 4.87 49.43 -16.80
N GLY A 138 4.18 49.21 -15.68
CA GLY A 138 2.74 48.89 -15.66
C GLY A 138 2.38 47.42 -15.94
N LYS A 139 3.38 46.54 -16.11
CA LYS A 139 3.19 45.10 -16.35
C LYS A 139 4.06 44.26 -15.45
N GLN A 140 3.63 43.05 -15.17
CA GLN A 140 4.47 42.03 -14.52
C GLN A 140 5.37 41.38 -15.58
N PRO A 141 6.71 41.53 -15.49
CA PRO A 141 7.62 40.90 -16.44
C PRO A 141 7.55 39.38 -16.37
N GLN A 142 7.59 38.72 -17.53
CA GLN A 142 7.78 37.29 -17.58
C GLN A 142 9.27 36.95 -17.50
N TYR A 143 9.59 35.82 -16.92
CA TYR A 143 10.93 35.25 -16.87
C TYR A 143 10.92 33.81 -17.39
N VAL A 144 12.07 33.36 -17.85
CA VAL A 144 12.34 31.97 -18.23
C VAL A 144 13.44 31.44 -17.32
N LEU A 145 13.17 30.31 -16.70
CA LEU A 145 14.15 29.58 -15.90
C LEU A 145 14.57 28.31 -16.64
N PRO A 146 15.86 27.93 -16.53
CA PRO A 146 16.25 26.59 -16.95
C PRO A 146 15.45 25.56 -16.14
N GLY A 147 15.06 24.47 -16.76
CA GLY A 147 14.40 23.36 -16.11
C GLY A 147 15.32 22.67 -15.11
N GLY A 148 14.75 21.72 -14.33
CA GLY A 148 15.52 20.88 -13.41
C GLY A 148 16.60 20.07 -14.15
N LEU A 149 17.53 19.53 -13.36
CA LEU A 149 18.51 18.58 -13.88
C LEU A 149 17.81 17.34 -14.42
N VAL A 150 18.30 16.83 -15.53
CA VAL A 150 17.79 15.59 -16.15
C VAL A 150 18.93 14.61 -16.34
N SER A 151 18.61 13.32 -16.23
CA SER A 151 19.53 12.24 -16.57
C SER A 151 19.21 11.73 -17.98
N ASN A 152 20.22 11.55 -18.81
CA ASN A 152 20.09 10.94 -20.11
C ASN A 152 20.18 9.40 -20.10
N THR A 153 20.34 8.81 -18.91
CA THR A 153 20.46 7.36 -18.70
C THR A 153 19.18 6.71 -18.16
N VAL A 154 18.06 7.46 -18.14
CA VAL A 154 16.76 6.95 -17.69
C VAL A 154 16.31 5.82 -18.62
N THR A 155 16.08 4.64 -18.04
CA THR A 155 15.66 3.43 -18.76
C THR A 155 14.54 2.69 -18.03
N TRP A 156 14.13 1.54 -18.56
CA TRP A 156 13.10 0.68 -18.00
C TRP A 156 13.48 0.16 -16.62
N GLU A 157 12.54 0.23 -15.70
CA GLU A 157 12.61 -0.60 -14.49
C GLU A 157 12.38 -2.06 -14.89
N LYS A 158 13.19 -2.98 -14.38
CA LYS A 158 13.08 -4.40 -14.68
C LYS A 158 12.64 -5.18 -13.45
N VAL A 159 11.64 -6.01 -13.63
CA VAL A 159 11.17 -6.95 -12.60
C VAL A 159 11.45 -8.36 -13.07
N THR A 160 12.28 -9.07 -12.34
CA THR A 160 12.59 -10.49 -12.57
C THR A 160 12.03 -11.29 -11.41
N GLN A 161 11.25 -12.32 -11.71
CA GLN A 161 10.66 -13.18 -10.68
C GLN A 161 10.92 -14.64 -11.01
N TRP A 162 11.27 -15.42 -9.99
CA TRP A 162 11.13 -16.86 -10.01
C TRP A 162 10.10 -17.29 -8.96
N ASP A 163 9.46 -18.39 -9.23
CA ASP A 163 8.37 -18.93 -8.43
C ASP A 163 8.43 -20.45 -8.44
N LEU A 164 8.20 -21.08 -7.28
CA LEU A 164 8.03 -22.50 -7.10
C LEU A 164 6.68 -22.76 -6.46
N GLY A 165 5.85 -23.53 -7.16
CA GLY A 165 4.49 -23.80 -6.75
C GLY A 165 4.19 -25.29 -6.62
N LEU A 166 3.30 -25.60 -5.70
CA LEU A 166 2.75 -26.93 -5.48
C LEU A 166 1.22 -26.86 -5.50
N ASP A 167 0.60 -27.60 -6.41
CA ASP A 167 -0.85 -27.79 -6.43
C ASP A 167 -1.18 -29.21 -6.02
N PHE A 168 -2.12 -29.40 -5.10
CA PHE A 168 -2.55 -30.73 -4.69
C PHE A 168 -4.05 -30.83 -4.52
N VAL A 169 -4.56 -32.01 -4.81
CA VAL A 169 -5.95 -32.41 -4.55
C VAL A 169 -5.91 -33.79 -3.91
N ILE A 170 -6.57 -33.92 -2.77
CA ILE A 170 -6.59 -35.16 -1.99
C ILE A 170 -7.99 -35.44 -1.44
N LEU A 171 -8.16 -36.63 -0.86
CA LEU A 171 -9.37 -37.06 -0.18
C LEU A 171 -10.60 -37.07 -1.12
N GLN A 172 -10.43 -37.64 -2.31
CA GLN A 172 -11.50 -37.73 -3.30
C GLN A 172 -12.03 -36.35 -3.71
N ASN A 173 -11.14 -35.44 -4.07
CA ASN A 173 -11.41 -34.07 -4.46
C ASN A 173 -12.00 -33.16 -3.36
N ARG A 174 -11.99 -33.58 -2.10
CA ARG A 174 -12.54 -32.76 -1.01
C ARG A 174 -11.59 -31.65 -0.60
N LEU A 175 -10.30 -31.93 -0.47
CA LEU A 175 -9.29 -30.93 -0.12
C LEU A 175 -8.43 -30.57 -1.32
N LYS A 176 -8.46 -29.29 -1.70
CA LYS A 176 -7.59 -28.68 -2.70
C LYS A 176 -6.67 -27.68 -2.03
N GLY A 177 -5.40 -27.67 -2.43
CA GLY A 177 -4.45 -26.72 -1.90
C GLY A 177 -3.46 -26.25 -2.96
N THR A 178 -3.03 -25.01 -2.81
CA THR A 178 -1.90 -24.45 -3.55
C THR A 178 -0.94 -23.79 -2.58
N PHE A 179 0.34 -23.97 -2.82
CA PHE A 179 1.41 -23.29 -2.09
C PHE A 179 2.41 -22.76 -3.10
N ASP A 180 2.74 -21.48 -2.99
CA ASP A 180 3.72 -20.81 -3.82
C ASP A 180 4.77 -20.11 -2.95
N TYR A 181 6.04 -20.21 -3.36
CA TYR A 181 7.14 -19.43 -2.82
C TYR A 181 7.85 -18.72 -3.95
N TYR A 182 8.02 -17.41 -3.84
CA TYR A 182 8.58 -16.60 -4.90
C TYR A 182 9.60 -15.58 -4.40
N GLN A 183 10.52 -15.23 -5.31
CA GLN A 183 11.37 -14.07 -5.14
C GLN A 183 11.27 -13.20 -6.38
N ARG A 184 10.96 -11.93 -6.15
CA ARG A 184 10.90 -10.89 -7.17
C ARG A 184 12.01 -9.88 -6.92
N LYS A 185 12.86 -9.69 -7.91
CA LYS A 185 13.90 -8.66 -7.92
C LYS A 185 13.44 -7.53 -8.85
N THR A 186 13.32 -6.32 -8.31
CA THR A 186 13.11 -5.10 -9.10
C THR A 186 14.44 -4.37 -9.18
N THR A 187 14.94 -4.16 -10.39
CA THR A 187 16.20 -3.45 -10.65
C THR A 187 15.96 -2.21 -11.47
N ASP A 188 16.93 -1.31 -11.39
CA ASP A 188 16.88 -0.06 -12.13
C ASP A 188 15.63 0.77 -11.79
N MET A 189 15.19 0.75 -10.51
CA MET A 189 14.04 1.52 -10.05
C MET A 189 14.36 3.02 -10.17
N LEU A 190 13.40 3.77 -10.71
CA LEU A 190 13.49 5.22 -10.82
C LEU A 190 13.27 5.87 -9.47
N GLY A 191 14.17 6.76 -9.13
CA GLY A 191 14.13 7.54 -7.90
C GLY A 191 15.01 8.78 -7.99
N PRO A 192 15.03 9.59 -6.94
CA PRO A 192 16.02 10.65 -6.83
C PRO A 192 17.42 10.04 -6.99
N GLY A 193 18.22 10.64 -7.85
CA GLY A 193 19.60 10.23 -8.05
C GLY A 193 20.49 10.59 -6.85
N ARG A 194 21.78 10.70 -7.11
CA ARG A 194 22.77 11.06 -6.08
C ARG A 194 22.46 12.41 -5.45
N ILE A 195 22.56 12.49 -4.12
CA ILE A 195 22.40 13.74 -3.37
C ILE A 195 23.43 14.77 -3.90
N LEU A 196 22.91 15.90 -4.36
CA LEU A 196 23.72 16.98 -4.90
C LEU A 196 24.00 18.04 -3.82
N PRO A 197 25.15 18.74 -3.90
CA PRO A 197 25.43 19.85 -3.00
C PRO A 197 24.36 20.95 -3.13
N ASN A 198 23.84 21.43 -1.99
CA ASN A 198 22.81 22.48 -1.92
C ASN A 198 23.17 23.77 -2.68
N ILE A 199 24.47 24.02 -2.89
CA ILE A 199 24.93 25.19 -3.65
C ILE A 199 24.50 25.20 -5.10
N LEU A 200 24.10 24.05 -5.66
CA LEU A 200 23.55 23.95 -7.02
C LEU A 200 22.16 24.55 -7.14
N GLY A 201 21.42 24.67 -6.03
CA GLY A 201 20.08 25.23 -6.00
C GLY A 201 19.06 24.49 -6.88
N MET A 202 19.32 23.23 -7.21
CA MET A 202 18.49 22.36 -8.04
C MET A 202 18.28 21.03 -7.34
N SER A 203 17.12 20.42 -7.60
CA SER A 203 16.82 19.06 -7.13
C SER A 203 17.58 18.03 -7.96
N GLU A 204 17.80 16.87 -7.36
CA GLU A 204 18.44 15.73 -7.99
C GLU A 204 17.62 15.26 -9.21
N PRO A 205 18.30 14.87 -10.32
CA PRO A 205 17.60 14.28 -11.44
C PRO A 205 17.05 12.90 -11.08
N LEU A 206 16.01 12.44 -11.80
CA LEU A 206 15.58 11.07 -11.75
C LEU A 206 16.62 10.16 -12.41
N GLU A 207 16.98 9.10 -11.71
CA GLU A 207 17.93 8.08 -12.18
C GLU A 207 17.43 6.68 -11.82
N ASN A 208 17.94 5.67 -12.53
CA ASN A 208 17.72 4.26 -12.17
C ASN A 208 18.68 3.88 -11.01
N ALA A 209 18.37 4.36 -9.83
CA ALA A 209 19.30 4.41 -8.70
C ALA A 209 19.09 3.32 -7.63
N ALA A 210 17.97 2.59 -7.67
CA ALA A 210 17.61 1.67 -6.61
C ALA A 210 17.28 0.25 -7.13
N ASP A 211 17.61 -0.76 -6.31
CA ASP A 211 17.19 -2.14 -6.48
C ASP A 211 16.48 -2.64 -5.23
N MET A 212 15.51 -3.52 -5.41
CA MET A 212 14.73 -4.12 -4.32
C MET A 212 14.52 -5.60 -4.56
N VAL A 213 14.55 -6.39 -3.51
CA VAL A 213 14.18 -7.81 -3.54
C VAL A 213 12.97 -8.03 -2.64
N THR A 214 11.92 -8.59 -3.22
CA THR A 214 10.72 -9.03 -2.49
C THR A 214 10.71 -10.55 -2.43
N ARG A 215 10.59 -11.12 -1.24
CA ARG A 215 10.38 -12.56 -1.01
C ARG A 215 9.01 -12.75 -0.40
N GLY A 216 8.27 -13.74 -0.89
CA GLY A 216 6.94 -14.02 -0.39
C GLY A 216 6.55 -15.47 -0.55
N TRP A 217 5.50 -15.84 0.16
CA TRP A 217 4.85 -17.13 0.05
C TRP A 217 3.33 -16.95 0.15
N GLU A 218 2.60 -17.86 -0.49
CA GLU A 218 1.15 -17.86 -0.53
C GLU A 218 0.64 -19.29 -0.31
N LEU A 219 -0.38 -19.43 0.51
CA LEU A 219 -1.08 -20.69 0.77
C LEU A 219 -2.57 -20.47 0.54
N ALA A 220 -3.19 -21.33 -0.25
CA ALA A 220 -4.64 -21.40 -0.37
C ALA A 220 -5.10 -22.84 -0.18
N LEU A 221 -6.12 -23.04 0.66
CA LEU A 221 -6.73 -24.30 0.95
C LEU A 221 -8.24 -24.19 0.75
N THR A 222 -8.85 -25.18 0.13
CA THR A 222 -10.30 -25.25 -0.05
C THR A 222 -10.78 -26.64 0.25
N TRP A 223 -11.67 -26.76 1.22
CA TRP A 223 -12.42 -27.96 1.53
C TRP A 223 -13.81 -27.88 0.93
N ASN A 224 -14.22 -28.88 0.17
CA ASN A 224 -15.57 -28.99 -0.38
C ASN A 224 -16.12 -30.36 0.01
N ASP A 225 -17.34 -30.40 0.50
CA ASP A 225 -17.99 -31.68 0.82
C ASP A 225 -19.50 -31.59 0.65
N GLN A 226 -20.12 -32.78 0.53
CA GLN A 226 -21.55 -32.95 0.52
C GLN A 226 -21.94 -34.00 1.55
N LEU A 227 -22.81 -33.65 2.48
CA LEU A 227 -23.36 -34.58 3.45
C LEU A 227 -24.56 -35.37 2.89
N ASP A 228 -24.82 -36.52 3.46
CA ASP A 228 -25.93 -37.40 3.05
C ASP A 228 -27.31 -36.72 3.14
N ASN A 229 -27.47 -35.70 3.97
CA ASN A 229 -28.70 -34.92 4.11
C ASN A 229 -28.89 -33.86 3.00
N GLY A 230 -27.98 -33.83 2.01
CA GLY A 230 -28.00 -32.90 0.88
C GLY A 230 -27.42 -31.50 1.16
N LEU A 231 -26.73 -31.31 2.30
CA LEU A 231 -25.98 -30.10 2.56
C LEU A 231 -24.67 -30.12 1.76
N HIS A 232 -24.51 -29.17 0.83
CA HIS A 232 -23.21 -28.84 0.22
C HIS A 232 -22.56 -27.73 0.98
N TYR A 233 -21.26 -27.83 1.29
CA TYR A 233 -20.52 -26.74 1.91
C TYR A 233 -19.09 -26.67 1.39
N SER A 234 -18.56 -25.46 1.41
CA SER A 234 -17.17 -25.16 1.09
C SER A 234 -16.58 -24.25 2.12
N VAL A 235 -15.34 -24.55 2.54
CA VAL A 235 -14.55 -23.72 3.43
C VAL A 235 -13.21 -23.45 2.76
N GLY A 236 -12.96 -22.20 2.41
CA GLY A 236 -11.71 -21.74 1.86
C GLY A 236 -10.90 -20.94 2.88
N PHE A 237 -9.61 -21.12 2.86
CA PHE A 237 -8.63 -20.35 3.65
C PHE A 237 -7.49 -19.93 2.75
N ASN A 238 -7.08 -18.68 2.82
CA ASN A 238 -5.84 -18.19 2.22
C ASN A 238 -4.99 -17.45 3.25
N LEU A 239 -3.68 -17.56 3.08
CA LEU A 239 -2.70 -16.87 3.90
C LEU A 239 -1.49 -16.53 3.04
N SER A 240 -1.05 -15.29 3.09
CA SER A 240 0.14 -14.84 2.37
C SER A 240 0.99 -13.91 3.21
N ASP A 241 2.28 -13.94 2.94
CA ASP A 241 3.22 -13.00 3.54
C ASP A 241 4.28 -12.57 2.54
N THR A 242 4.65 -11.30 2.60
CA THR A 242 5.68 -10.75 1.71
C THR A 242 6.56 -9.75 2.46
N ARG A 243 7.86 -9.75 2.13
CA ARG A 243 8.85 -8.83 2.68
C ARG A 243 9.73 -8.30 1.56
N ALA A 244 9.85 -6.99 1.48
CA ALA A 244 10.68 -6.30 0.50
C ALA A 244 11.87 -5.64 1.21
N GLU A 245 13.06 -5.79 0.60
CA GLU A 245 14.34 -5.29 1.09
C GLU A 245 15.01 -4.47 0.00
N ILE A 246 15.50 -3.29 0.33
CA ILE A 246 16.30 -2.45 -0.55
C ILE A 246 17.70 -3.05 -0.63
N THR A 247 18.12 -3.47 -1.81
CA THR A 247 19.42 -4.13 -2.02
C THR A 247 20.47 -3.24 -2.66
N LYS A 248 20.04 -2.08 -3.18
CA LYS A 248 20.91 -1.05 -3.70
C LYS A 248 20.23 0.31 -3.57
N TYR A 249 20.92 1.29 -3.06
CA TYR A 249 20.53 2.70 -3.03
C TYR A 249 21.76 3.59 -2.77
N ASP A 250 21.86 4.74 -3.42
CA ASP A 250 23.00 5.65 -3.26
C ASP A 250 22.88 6.50 -1.97
N ASN A 251 23.05 5.83 -0.84
CA ASN A 251 23.11 6.41 0.51
C ASN A 251 24.24 5.74 1.29
N PRO A 252 25.52 6.07 0.99
CA PRO A 252 26.68 5.36 1.53
C PRO A 252 26.84 5.51 3.04
N THR A 253 26.34 6.59 3.63
CA THR A 253 26.34 6.80 5.09
C THR A 253 25.16 6.14 5.79
N LYS A 254 24.24 5.55 5.03
CA LYS A 254 22.95 5.03 5.54
C LYS A 254 22.21 6.06 6.38
N SER A 255 22.19 7.32 5.92
CA SER A 255 21.48 8.41 6.59
C SER A 255 19.98 8.11 6.64
N LEU A 256 19.39 8.30 7.82
CA LEU A 256 17.95 8.11 8.05
C LEU A 256 17.11 9.29 7.54
N SER A 257 17.75 10.38 7.11
CA SER A 257 17.10 11.49 6.40
C SER A 257 16.82 11.16 4.93
N SER A 258 17.48 10.14 4.37
CA SER A 258 17.23 9.65 3.02
C SER A 258 16.02 8.73 3.02
N PRO A 259 15.22 8.69 1.95
CA PRO A 259 14.04 7.83 1.88
C PRO A 259 14.38 6.33 1.98
N TYR A 260 15.58 5.93 1.54
CA TYR A 260 16.03 4.54 1.59
C TYR A 260 17.51 4.41 1.92
N TYR A 261 17.89 3.23 2.39
CA TYR A 261 19.29 2.79 2.56
C TYR A 261 19.40 1.30 2.24
N GLU A 262 20.58 0.83 1.87
CA GLU A 262 20.85 -0.58 1.57
C GLU A 262 20.68 -1.44 2.83
N GLY A 263 19.87 -2.50 2.72
CA GLY A 263 19.48 -3.40 3.81
C GLY A 263 18.17 -2.99 4.51
N GLN A 264 17.56 -1.86 4.14
CA GLN A 264 16.27 -1.44 4.70
C GLN A 264 15.16 -2.38 4.30
N ILE A 265 14.35 -2.79 5.26
CA ILE A 265 13.06 -3.42 4.97
C ILE A 265 12.04 -2.32 4.68
N VAL A 266 11.39 -2.43 3.53
CA VAL A 266 10.41 -1.44 3.09
C VAL A 266 9.28 -1.34 4.11
N GLY A 267 9.06 -0.12 4.58
CA GLY A 267 8.03 0.17 5.59
C GLY A 267 8.53 0.23 7.02
N ASP A 268 9.82 -0.04 7.30
CA ASP A 268 10.38 0.14 8.63
C ASP A 268 10.20 1.57 9.12
N ILE A 269 9.78 1.68 10.38
CA ILE A 269 9.53 2.95 11.06
C ILE A 269 10.61 3.13 12.12
N TRP A 270 11.50 4.08 11.88
CA TRP A 270 12.45 4.55 12.88
C TRP A 270 11.78 5.53 13.83
N GLY A 271 12.08 5.41 15.12
CA GLY A 271 11.51 6.28 16.13
C GLY A 271 12.03 5.99 17.53
N TYR A 272 11.49 6.70 18.49
CA TYR A 272 11.93 6.67 19.88
C TYR A 272 11.00 5.80 20.73
N GLU A 273 11.56 5.17 21.74
CA GLU A 273 10.76 4.58 22.82
C GLU A 273 10.28 5.71 23.74
N SER A 274 8.99 5.74 24.06
CA SER A 274 8.39 6.84 24.80
C SER A 274 7.32 6.40 25.80
N SER A 275 7.18 7.23 26.84
CA SER A 275 6.13 7.18 27.86
C SER A 275 5.66 8.60 28.20
N LEU A 276 4.92 8.78 29.29
CA LEU A 276 4.62 10.08 29.87
C LEU A 276 5.32 10.22 31.21
N PHE A 277 5.83 11.41 31.54
CA PHE A 277 6.27 11.74 32.88
C PHE A 277 5.11 11.65 33.86
N GLN A 278 5.27 10.95 34.97
CA GLN A 278 4.23 10.80 35.98
C GLN A 278 4.41 11.76 37.16
N SER A 279 5.64 12.25 37.39
CA SER A 279 5.94 13.13 38.53
C SER A 279 7.06 14.12 38.22
N ALA A 280 7.18 15.14 39.10
CA ALA A 280 8.30 16.10 39.04
C ALA A 280 9.66 15.43 39.34
N ASP A 281 9.70 14.39 40.18
CA ASP A 281 10.92 13.66 40.51
C ASP A 281 11.44 12.88 39.29
N GLU A 282 10.55 12.30 38.48
CA GLU A 282 10.92 11.69 37.21
C GLU A 282 11.53 12.71 36.25
N ILE A 283 10.95 13.91 36.17
CA ILE A 283 11.47 14.99 35.32
C ILE A 283 12.85 15.42 35.78
N ALA A 284 13.05 15.57 37.09
CA ALA A 284 14.32 16.03 37.65
C ALA A 284 15.47 15.02 37.44
N SER A 285 15.15 13.73 37.32
CA SER A 285 16.12 12.65 37.10
C SER A 285 16.23 12.19 35.63
N ALA A 286 15.45 12.79 34.72
CA ALA A 286 15.41 12.39 33.32
C ALA A 286 16.64 12.86 32.54
N PRO A 287 17.08 12.12 31.52
CA PRO A 287 18.06 12.58 30.55
C PRO A 287 17.58 13.84 29.82
N ASP A 288 18.53 14.62 29.30
CA ASP A 288 18.21 15.81 28.51
C ASP A 288 17.64 15.42 27.14
N GLN A 289 16.37 15.75 26.90
CA GLN A 289 15.67 15.52 25.62
C GLN A 289 15.37 16.83 24.85
N SER A 290 16.07 17.90 25.16
CA SER A 290 15.84 19.25 24.61
C SER A 290 15.94 19.30 23.07
N LYS A 291 16.76 18.44 22.47
CA LYS A 291 16.89 18.31 21.01
C LYS A 291 15.63 17.79 20.32
N LEU A 292 14.78 17.04 21.03
CA LEU A 292 13.57 16.43 20.47
C LEU A 292 12.30 17.22 20.77
N ASP A 293 12.27 17.98 21.85
CA ASP A 293 11.10 18.71 22.32
C ASP A 293 11.22 20.24 22.29
N GLY A 294 12.35 20.73 21.77
CA GLY A 294 12.61 22.17 21.67
C GLY A 294 12.99 22.83 23.01
N GLY A 295 13.39 22.06 24.01
CA GLY A 295 13.86 22.56 25.30
C GLY A 295 12.78 23.21 26.16
N ILE A 296 11.50 22.79 25.98
CA ILE A 296 10.40 23.29 26.80
C ILE A 296 10.56 22.88 28.28
N SER A 297 10.09 23.71 29.19
CA SER A 297 9.93 23.34 30.59
C SER A 297 8.93 22.22 30.74
N LYS A 298 9.32 21.09 31.30
CA LYS A 298 8.52 19.88 31.41
C LYS A 298 7.60 19.92 32.63
N VAL A 299 6.45 19.27 32.48
CA VAL A 299 5.50 19.03 33.55
C VAL A 299 5.06 17.56 33.52
N PRO A 300 4.52 17.00 34.63
CA PRO A 300 3.90 15.68 34.58
C PRO A 300 2.86 15.61 33.46
N GLY A 301 2.85 14.47 32.74
CA GLY A 301 2.03 14.27 31.56
C GLY A 301 2.69 14.65 30.22
N ASP A 302 3.84 15.29 30.22
CA ASP A 302 4.64 15.50 28.97
C ASP A 302 5.26 14.19 28.50
N ILE A 303 5.62 14.13 27.20
CA ILE A 303 6.33 12.99 26.62
C ILE A 303 7.71 12.82 27.23
N ARG A 304 8.00 11.62 27.68
CA ARG A 304 9.31 11.15 28.13
C ARG A 304 9.87 10.21 27.09
N PHE A 305 11.02 10.52 26.52
CA PHE A 305 11.79 9.61 25.67
C PHE A 305 12.81 8.85 26.51
N MET A 306 13.11 7.62 26.08
CA MET A 306 14.10 6.77 26.71
C MET A 306 15.48 7.01 26.11
N ASP A 307 16.47 7.22 26.97
CA ASP A 307 17.90 7.22 26.64
C ASP A 307 18.32 5.74 26.48
N ILE A 308 18.53 5.31 25.24
CA ILE A 308 18.81 3.92 24.88
C ILE A 308 20.31 3.64 24.92
N ASP A 309 21.13 4.60 24.55
CA ASP A 309 22.60 4.46 24.54
C ASP A 309 23.25 4.80 25.89
N GLY A 310 22.50 5.39 26.83
CA GLY A 310 22.91 5.67 28.19
C GLY A 310 23.88 6.83 28.34
N ASN A 311 23.88 7.75 27.36
CA ASN A 311 24.80 8.88 27.35
C ASN A 311 24.30 10.13 28.13
N GLY A 312 23.06 10.09 28.65
CA GLY A 312 22.42 11.16 29.41
C GLY A 312 21.72 12.23 28.58
N VAL A 313 21.68 12.07 27.25
CA VAL A 313 21.02 12.97 26.30
C VAL A 313 20.21 12.15 25.32
N VAL A 314 18.93 12.46 25.14
CA VAL A 314 18.12 11.80 24.13
C VAL A 314 18.17 12.57 22.82
N ASP A 315 18.74 11.94 21.80
CA ASP A 315 18.88 12.57 20.48
C ASP A 315 18.86 11.58 19.29
N TYR A 316 19.09 12.09 18.10
CA TYR A 316 19.15 11.31 16.86
C TYR A 316 20.59 10.89 16.47
N GLY A 317 21.58 11.14 17.34
CA GLY A 317 22.99 10.84 17.07
C GLY A 317 23.51 11.49 15.79
N GLU A 318 24.14 10.71 14.94
CA GLU A 318 24.54 11.12 13.59
C GLU A 318 23.41 10.96 12.56
N ASN A 319 22.24 10.53 12.99
CA ASN A 319 21.08 10.23 12.15
C ASN A 319 21.39 9.24 11.02
N THR A 320 22.14 8.20 11.34
CA THR A 320 22.51 7.10 10.46
C THR A 320 22.13 5.76 11.09
N VAL A 321 22.04 4.70 10.29
CA VAL A 321 21.73 3.34 10.78
C VAL A 321 22.75 2.87 11.82
N ASP A 322 24.03 3.20 11.62
CA ASP A 322 25.12 2.75 12.50
C ASP A 322 25.24 3.60 13.78
N LYS A 323 24.75 4.84 13.74
CA LYS A 323 24.74 5.78 14.85
C LYS A 323 23.43 6.55 14.95
N PRO A 324 22.34 5.86 15.29
CA PRO A 324 21.00 6.44 15.30
C PRO A 324 20.68 7.26 16.55
N GLY A 325 21.62 7.39 17.51
CA GLY A 325 21.32 7.88 18.84
C GLY A 325 20.31 6.97 19.53
N ASP A 326 19.23 7.56 20.05
CA ASP A 326 18.19 6.81 20.76
C ASP A 326 17.05 6.31 19.84
N MET A 327 17.22 6.45 18.53
CA MET A 327 16.25 5.88 17.60
C MET A 327 16.49 4.37 17.39
N LYS A 328 15.39 3.65 17.22
CA LYS A 328 15.38 2.25 16.80
C LYS A 328 14.23 1.99 15.83
N ILE A 329 14.23 0.84 15.16
CA ILE A 329 13.07 0.39 14.39
C ILE A 329 11.98 0.00 15.40
N ILE A 330 10.92 0.79 15.47
CA ILE A 330 9.80 0.61 16.40
C ILE A 330 8.64 -0.16 15.78
N GLY A 331 8.57 -0.27 14.47
CA GLY A 331 7.51 -0.97 13.78
C GLY A 331 7.71 -1.04 12.26
N ASN A 332 6.71 -1.58 11.56
CA ASN A 332 6.68 -1.61 10.09
C ASN A 332 5.26 -1.40 9.58
N ASN A 333 5.08 -0.48 8.62
CA ASN A 333 3.77 -0.08 8.11
C ASN A 333 3.21 -0.99 6.99
N LYS A 334 3.96 -2.01 6.56
CA LYS A 334 3.49 -2.95 5.54
C LYS A 334 2.68 -4.07 6.17
N ALA A 335 1.55 -4.37 5.54
CA ALA A 335 0.68 -5.46 5.98
C ALA A 335 1.37 -6.80 5.77
N ARG A 336 1.52 -7.58 6.87
CA ARG A 336 2.08 -8.92 6.93
C ARG A 336 0.99 -9.92 7.31
N TYR A 337 1.16 -11.17 6.89
CA TYR A 337 0.20 -12.24 7.20
C TYR A 337 -1.23 -11.85 6.81
N ARG A 338 -1.42 -11.56 5.50
CA ARG A 338 -2.75 -11.31 4.95
C ARG A 338 -3.49 -12.63 4.84
N TYR A 339 -4.68 -12.70 5.42
CA TYR A 339 -5.48 -13.92 5.42
C TYR A 339 -6.94 -13.66 5.12
N GLY A 340 -7.60 -14.70 4.63
CA GLY A 340 -9.04 -14.68 4.35
C GLY A 340 -9.69 -16.03 4.56
N PHE A 341 -10.97 -16.00 4.91
CA PHE A 341 -11.82 -17.18 5.04
C PHE A 341 -13.06 -16.99 4.19
N ASN A 342 -13.32 -17.98 3.34
CA ASN A 342 -14.56 -18.08 2.56
C ASN A 342 -15.34 -19.28 3.06
N ILE A 343 -16.60 -19.07 3.42
CA ILE A 343 -17.51 -20.15 3.80
C ILE A 343 -18.74 -20.03 2.91
N SER A 344 -19.10 -21.12 2.27
CA SER A 344 -20.37 -21.21 1.53
C SER A 344 -21.10 -22.49 1.88
N ALA A 345 -22.41 -22.43 1.88
CA ALA A 345 -23.25 -23.58 2.11
C ALA A 345 -24.57 -23.46 1.34
N ASP A 346 -25.04 -24.57 0.80
CA ASP A 346 -26.32 -24.69 0.12
C ASP A 346 -27.10 -25.88 0.68
N TRP A 347 -28.36 -25.66 1.10
CA TRP A 347 -29.18 -26.71 1.65
C TRP A 347 -30.66 -26.43 1.48
N LYS A 348 -31.36 -27.31 0.77
CA LYS A 348 -32.84 -27.28 0.61
C LYS A 348 -33.38 -25.89 0.22
N GLY A 349 -32.71 -25.21 -0.69
CA GLY A 349 -33.09 -23.89 -1.18
C GLY A 349 -32.50 -22.73 -0.38
N PHE A 350 -31.92 -22.96 0.79
CA PHE A 350 -31.10 -21.97 1.50
C PHE A 350 -29.71 -21.91 0.92
N ASP A 351 -29.15 -20.70 0.82
CA ASP A 351 -27.76 -20.45 0.46
C ASP A 351 -27.12 -19.46 1.44
N LEU A 352 -25.89 -19.72 1.80
CA LEU A 352 -25.08 -18.91 2.72
C LEU A 352 -23.73 -18.65 2.08
N GLY A 353 -23.28 -17.40 2.12
CA GLY A 353 -21.92 -16.99 1.76
C GLY A 353 -21.35 -16.04 2.82
N ILE A 354 -20.16 -16.33 3.31
CA ILE A 354 -19.46 -15.53 4.30
C ILE A 354 -18.04 -15.31 3.84
N PHE A 355 -17.55 -14.07 3.91
CA PHE A 355 -16.17 -13.75 3.62
C PHE A 355 -15.56 -12.89 4.72
N PHE A 356 -14.49 -13.39 5.31
CA PHE A 356 -13.63 -12.66 6.23
C PHE A 356 -12.30 -12.32 5.59
N GLN A 357 -11.79 -11.14 5.88
CA GLN A 357 -10.47 -10.68 5.50
C GLN A 357 -9.75 -10.11 6.71
N GLY A 358 -8.45 -10.37 6.81
CA GLY A 358 -7.64 -9.84 7.90
C GLY A 358 -6.18 -9.61 7.54
N VAL A 359 -5.51 -8.91 8.43
CA VAL A 359 -4.07 -8.66 8.45
C VAL A 359 -3.55 -9.01 9.82
N GLY A 360 -2.57 -9.91 9.89
CA GLY A 360 -2.05 -10.40 11.18
C GLY A 360 -1.04 -9.47 11.84
N LYS A 361 -0.38 -8.60 11.06
CA LYS A 361 0.56 -7.60 11.60
C LYS A 361 0.66 -6.40 10.66
N ARG A 362 0.50 -5.22 11.21
CA ARG A 362 0.75 -3.93 10.58
C ARG A 362 0.84 -2.87 11.66
N ASP A 363 1.82 -1.99 11.56
CA ASP A 363 1.95 -0.84 12.45
C ASP A 363 1.56 0.44 11.69
N LEU A 364 0.83 1.33 12.34
CA LEU A 364 0.42 2.62 11.79
C LEU A 364 0.90 3.74 12.71
N MET A 365 1.80 4.59 12.21
CA MET A 365 2.20 5.80 12.94
C MET A 365 1.10 6.84 12.81
N LEU A 366 0.60 7.29 13.94
CA LEU A 366 -0.42 8.32 13.98
C LEU A 366 0.15 9.68 13.55
N PRO A 367 -0.47 10.39 12.59
CA PRO A 367 -0.04 11.72 12.18
C PRO A 367 -0.03 12.72 13.34
N TYR A 368 0.87 13.70 13.26
CA TYR A 368 1.03 14.75 14.27
C TYR A 368 -0.28 15.45 14.65
N THR A 369 -1.12 15.78 13.70
CA THR A 369 -2.39 16.48 13.90
C THR A 369 -3.39 15.71 14.77
N PHE A 370 -3.33 14.39 14.83
CA PHE A 370 -4.14 13.58 15.74
C PHE A 370 -3.57 13.51 17.15
N LYS A 371 -2.26 13.69 17.29
CA LYS A 371 -1.57 13.70 18.58
C LYS A 371 -1.64 15.06 19.27
N TRP A 372 -1.62 16.14 18.49
CA TRP A 372 -1.65 17.50 18.99
C TRP A 372 -3.02 18.17 18.78
N GLN A 373 -3.87 18.01 19.75
CA GLN A 373 -5.26 18.47 19.67
C GLN A 373 -5.44 19.96 19.87
N TYR A 374 -4.45 20.64 20.43
CA TYR A 374 -4.52 22.07 20.81
C TYR A 374 -3.71 22.97 19.89
N GLY A 375 -3.19 22.46 18.80
CA GLY A 375 -2.37 23.21 17.84
C GLY A 375 -3.13 24.14 16.92
N SER A 376 -4.44 23.95 16.83
CA SER A 376 -5.33 24.82 16.07
C SER A 376 -6.59 25.08 16.89
N MET A 377 -6.99 26.32 17.00
CA MET A 377 -8.27 26.71 17.65
C MET A 377 -9.50 26.09 16.96
N TRP A 378 -9.33 25.48 15.79
CA TRP A 378 -10.41 25.05 14.92
C TRP A 378 -10.59 23.53 14.84
N GLN A 379 -9.67 22.75 15.41
CA GLN A 379 -9.69 21.29 15.26
C GLN A 379 -9.41 20.60 16.59
N VAL A 380 -10.44 20.07 17.21
CA VAL A 380 -10.31 19.14 18.33
C VAL A 380 -10.85 17.78 17.86
N PRO A 381 -10.01 16.75 17.71
CA PRO A 381 -10.48 15.40 17.40
C PRO A 381 -11.33 14.90 18.56
N THR A 382 -12.61 14.71 18.35
CA THR A 382 -13.56 14.29 19.41
C THR A 382 -13.36 12.81 19.83
N ALA A 383 -12.88 11.96 18.93
CA ALA A 383 -12.78 10.51 19.17
C ALA A 383 -11.76 10.14 20.27
N VAL A 384 -10.69 10.91 20.43
CA VAL A 384 -9.63 10.67 21.42
C VAL A 384 -9.35 11.88 22.31
N GLY A 385 -10.04 13.00 22.06
CA GLY A 385 -9.76 14.29 22.67
C GLY A 385 -9.96 14.40 24.17
N ASN A 386 -10.70 13.47 24.74
CA ASN A 386 -10.99 13.48 26.18
C ASN A 386 -10.06 12.56 26.98
N ASP A 387 -9.26 11.72 26.34
CA ASP A 387 -8.34 10.79 26.98
C ASP A 387 -6.91 11.36 27.02
N TYR A 388 -6.75 12.50 27.67
CA TYR A 388 -5.44 13.09 27.93
C TYR A 388 -5.02 12.93 29.39
N TRP A 389 -3.70 13.03 29.59
CA TRP A 389 -3.13 12.91 30.93
C TRP A 389 -3.62 14.04 31.85
N ARG A 390 -4.06 13.69 33.04
CA ARG A 390 -4.40 14.54 34.20
C ARG A 390 -4.06 13.78 35.48
N GLU A 391 -4.00 14.48 36.59
CA GLU A 391 -3.73 13.84 37.89
C GLU A 391 -4.76 12.73 38.21
N ASP A 392 -6.02 12.93 37.83
CA ASP A 392 -7.10 11.96 37.97
C ASP A 392 -7.17 10.93 36.81
N ASN A 393 -6.36 11.08 35.77
CA ASN A 393 -6.23 10.21 34.60
C ASN A 393 -4.75 10.08 34.16
N ALA A 394 -3.89 9.61 35.08
CA ALA A 394 -2.45 9.43 34.81
C ALA A 394 -2.15 8.41 33.69
N GLY A 395 -3.11 7.57 33.32
CA GLY A 395 -3.05 6.64 32.21
C GLY A 395 -3.50 7.21 30.87
N GLY A 396 -3.89 8.48 30.79
CA GLY A 396 -4.41 9.12 29.59
C GLY A 396 -3.54 8.84 28.35
N TRP A 397 -4.20 8.53 27.24
CA TRP A 397 -3.48 8.17 26.00
C TRP A 397 -2.71 9.35 25.40
N LEU A 398 -3.32 10.56 25.41
CA LEU A 398 -2.68 11.80 24.99
C LEU A 398 -1.85 12.40 26.13
N PRO A 399 -0.83 13.23 25.83
CA PRO A 399 -0.09 13.93 26.85
C PRO A 399 -0.95 14.98 27.54
N VAL A 400 -0.40 15.62 28.55
CA VAL A 400 -1.03 16.78 29.20
C VAL A 400 -1.36 17.85 28.17
N ALA A 401 -2.56 18.42 28.29
CA ALA A 401 -3.05 19.46 27.40
C ALA A 401 -2.25 20.75 27.58
N ARG A 402 -1.50 21.16 26.55
CA ARG A 402 -0.68 22.38 26.56
C ARG A 402 -0.88 23.20 25.30
N PHE A 403 -0.88 24.52 25.43
CA PHE A 403 -1.03 25.42 24.31
C PHE A 403 0.18 25.39 23.36
N ASN A 404 1.39 25.32 23.88
CA ASN A 404 2.63 25.18 23.11
C ASN A 404 2.90 23.70 22.89
N GLY A 405 2.24 23.14 21.87
CA GLY A 405 2.42 21.75 21.48
C GLY A 405 3.87 21.44 21.18
N SER A 406 4.35 20.52 21.91
CA SER A 406 5.74 20.13 21.91
C SER A 406 6.15 19.50 20.57
N GLN A 407 7.33 19.84 20.09
CA GLN A 407 7.99 19.13 18.98
C GLN A 407 8.11 17.62 19.24
N ALA A 408 8.11 17.20 20.52
CA ALA A 408 8.06 15.82 20.92
C ALA A 408 6.91 15.03 20.28
N LEU A 409 5.75 15.64 20.07
CA LEU A 409 4.63 15.01 19.40
C LEU A 409 4.85 14.80 17.89
N GLY A 410 5.77 15.55 17.30
CA GLY A 410 6.17 15.40 15.90
C GLY A 410 7.05 14.17 15.67
N GLN A 411 7.73 13.67 16.72
CA GLN A 411 8.61 12.52 16.62
C GLN A 411 7.82 11.22 16.42
N ASN A 412 8.38 10.30 15.61
CA ASN A 412 7.91 8.93 15.58
C ASN A 412 8.24 8.26 16.93
N GLN A 413 7.25 7.62 17.55
CA GLN A 413 7.42 7.10 18.90
C GLN A 413 6.49 5.93 19.20
N THR A 414 6.91 5.07 20.09
CA THR A 414 6.14 3.84 20.41
C THR A 414 4.76 4.11 20.99
N ARG A 415 4.57 5.20 21.74
CA ARG A 415 3.29 5.53 22.36
C ARG A 415 2.16 5.74 21.35
N TYR A 416 2.47 6.29 20.18
CA TYR A 416 1.50 6.60 19.13
C TYR A 416 1.64 5.71 17.89
N LEU A 417 2.37 4.59 18.05
CA LEU A 417 2.41 3.51 17.08
C LEU A 417 1.22 2.59 17.33
N LEU A 418 0.26 2.59 16.41
CA LEU A 418 -0.94 1.78 16.52
C LEU A 418 -0.73 0.40 15.91
N ASP A 419 -1.25 -0.63 16.57
CA ASP A 419 -1.42 -1.95 15.97
C ASP A 419 -2.64 -1.90 15.03
N ALA A 420 -2.39 -1.93 13.73
CA ALA A 420 -3.38 -1.94 12.67
C ALA A 420 -3.69 -3.35 12.14
N SER A 421 -3.43 -4.39 12.95
CA SER A 421 -3.93 -5.74 12.67
C SER A 421 -5.44 -5.79 12.85
N TYR A 422 -6.11 -6.62 12.05
CA TYR A 422 -7.58 -6.72 12.10
C TYR A 422 -8.10 -8.00 11.46
N LEU A 423 -9.35 -8.33 11.81
CA LEU A 423 -10.21 -9.29 11.13
C LEU A 423 -11.56 -8.64 10.86
N ARG A 424 -12.02 -8.66 9.60
CA ARG A 424 -13.29 -8.04 9.19
C ARG A 424 -14.19 -9.04 8.48
N LEU A 425 -15.45 -9.09 8.89
CA LEU A 425 -16.52 -9.70 8.10
C LEU A 425 -16.85 -8.78 6.93
N LYS A 426 -16.22 -9.05 5.77
CA LYS A 426 -16.32 -8.21 4.57
C LYS A 426 -17.64 -8.36 3.86
N SER A 427 -18.13 -9.60 3.76
CA SER A 427 -19.43 -9.85 3.18
C SER A 427 -20.14 -11.04 3.85
N LEU A 428 -21.44 -10.88 3.98
CA LEU A 428 -22.39 -11.92 4.38
C LEU A 428 -23.53 -11.91 3.39
N SER A 429 -23.88 -13.07 2.82
CA SER A 429 -25.07 -13.26 1.99
C SER A 429 -25.82 -14.46 2.52
N PHE A 430 -27.11 -14.29 2.75
CA PHE A 430 -28.01 -15.37 3.12
C PHE A 430 -29.25 -15.29 2.27
N GLY A 431 -29.58 -16.37 1.56
CA GLY A 431 -30.70 -16.41 0.64
C GLY A 431 -31.57 -17.63 0.80
N TYR A 432 -32.78 -17.50 0.30
CA TYR A 432 -33.71 -18.64 0.15
C TYR A 432 -34.33 -18.61 -1.23
N THR A 433 -34.17 -19.70 -1.97
CA THR A 433 -34.83 -19.92 -3.27
C THR A 433 -36.11 -20.66 -3.04
N LEU A 434 -37.24 -20.06 -3.40
CA LEU A 434 -38.56 -20.66 -3.29
C LEU A 434 -38.67 -21.92 -4.15
N PRO A 435 -39.36 -22.98 -3.67
CA PRO A 435 -39.57 -24.18 -4.45
C PRO A 435 -40.33 -23.87 -5.78
N VAL A 436 -39.85 -24.46 -6.86
CA VAL A 436 -40.46 -24.27 -8.19
C VAL A 436 -41.95 -24.67 -8.22
N SER A 437 -42.38 -25.62 -7.38
CA SER A 437 -43.79 -26.02 -7.24
C SER A 437 -44.70 -24.85 -6.83
N LEU A 438 -44.19 -23.87 -6.09
CA LEU A 438 -44.91 -22.66 -5.70
C LEU A 438 -44.86 -21.57 -6.79
N THR A 439 -43.69 -21.37 -7.38
CA THR A 439 -43.44 -20.23 -8.28
C THR A 439 -43.94 -20.46 -9.70
N LYS A 440 -44.00 -21.72 -10.15
CA LYS A 440 -44.47 -22.09 -11.48
C LYS A 440 -45.93 -21.64 -11.75
N GLN A 441 -46.76 -21.57 -10.71
CA GLN A 441 -48.14 -21.12 -10.85
C GLN A 441 -48.24 -19.66 -11.27
N TRP A 442 -47.17 -18.88 -11.02
CA TRP A 442 -47.06 -17.45 -11.36
C TRP A 442 -46.22 -17.20 -12.62
N GLY A 443 -45.85 -18.26 -13.36
CA GLY A 443 -44.96 -18.16 -14.51
C GLY A 443 -43.51 -17.86 -14.16
N ILE A 444 -43.13 -18.00 -12.88
CA ILE A 444 -41.79 -17.69 -12.38
C ILE A 444 -40.97 -18.98 -12.32
N GLN A 445 -39.84 -19.01 -13.02
CA GLN A 445 -38.92 -20.16 -13.05
C GLN A 445 -38.05 -20.20 -11.78
N LYS A 446 -37.61 -19.06 -11.27
CA LYS A 446 -36.81 -18.96 -10.05
C LYS A 446 -37.15 -17.69 -9.29
N CYS A 447 -37.36 -17.81 -8.01
CA CYS A 447 -37.55 -16.68 -7.12
C CYS A 447 -36.64 -16.85 -5.88
N ARG A 448 -35.65 -15.97 -5.70
CA ARG A 448 -34.75 -15.97 -4.56
C ARG A 448 -34.88 -14.68 -3.78
N VAL A 449 -35.17 -14.78 -2.49
CA VAL A 449 -35.13 -13.66 -1.52
C VAL A 449 -33.81 -13.77 -0.79
N TYR A 450 -33.09 -12.66 -0.64
CA TYR A 450 -31.80 -12.71 0.02
C TYR A 450 -31.51 -11.43 0.83
N PHE A 451 -30.71 -11.60 1.83
CA PHE A 451 -30.10 -10.55 2.64
C PHE A 451 -28.60 -10.50 2.33
N THR A 452 -28.07 -9.30 2.19
CA THR A 452 -26.62 -9.09 2.09
C THR A 452 -26.17 -8.01 3.08
N GLY A 453 -24.97 -8.20 3.59
CA GLY A 453 -24.33 -7.20 4.44
C GLY A 453 -22.85 -7.10 4.13
N GLU A 454 -22.31 -5.89 4.19
CA GLU A 454 -20.90 -5.62 3.98
C GLU A 454 -20.28 -4.91 5.18
N ASN A 455 -19.03 -5.23 5.48
CA ASN A 455 -18.24 -4.66 6.57
C ASN A 455 -18.95 -4.69 7.93
N LEU A 456 -19.73 -5.75 8.22
CA LEU A 456 -20.64 -5.81 9.38
C LEU A 456 -19.92 -5.80 10.72
N LEU A 457 -18.82 -6.55 10.82
CA LEU A 457 -18.03 -6.70 12.04
C LEU A 457 -16.55 -6.45 11.74
N THR A 458 -15.88 -5.73 12.62
CA THR A 458 -14.43 -5.52 12.55
C THR A 458 -13.85 -5.71 13.94
N PHE A 459 -12.96 -6.71 14.07
CA PHE A 459 -12.12 -6.90 15.25
C PHE A 459 -10.80 -6.21 14.98
N LYS A 460 -10.42 -5.24 15.82
CA LYS A 460 -9.27 -4.36 15.61
C LYS A 460 -8.69 -3.89 16.93
N HIS A 461 -7.43 -3.44 16.89
CA HIS A 461 -6.72 -2.86 18.04
C HIS A 461 -6.61 -1.33 17.93
N THR A 462 -6.90 -0.75 16.77
CA THR A 462 -6.91 0.70 16.60
C THR A 462 -8.05 1.35 17.40
N PRO A 463 -7.85 2.57 17.94
CA PRO A 463 -8.90 3.31 18.61
C PRO A 463 -10.16 3.47 17.77
N GLU A 464 -11.29 3.74 18.43
CA GLU A 464 -12.54 4.00 17.73
C GLU A 464 -12.41 5.22 16.80
N GLY A 465 -13.02 5.13 15.61
CA GLY A 465 -12.87 6.15 14.56
C GLY A 465 -11.72 5.88 13.59
N PHE A 466 -10.73 5.06 13.94
CA PHE A 466 -9.65 4.68 13.01
C PHE A 466 -9.95 3.33 12.34
N ASP A 467 -9.97 3.32 11.01
CA ASP A 467 -10.12 2.09 10.24
C ASP A 467 -8.74 1.48 9.93
N PRO A 468 -8.44 0.27 10.44
CA PRO A 468 -7.12 -0.35 10.27
C PRO A 468 -6.81 -0.75 8.82
N GLU A 469 -7.79 -0.78 7.93
CA GLU A 469 -7.60 -1.11 6.51
C GLU A 469 -7.06 0.08 5.71
N LEU A 470 -7.27 1.30 6.20
CA LEU A 470 -6.83 2.51 5.52
C LEU A 470 -5.36 2.84 5.83
N ASP A 471 -4.66 3.35 4.81
CA ASP A 471 -3.28 3.83 4.95
C ASP A 471 -3.23 5.26 5.50
N ASP A 472 -4.33 5.98 5.36
CA ASP A 472 -4.46 7.38 5.72
C ASP A 472 -5.60 7.53 6.73
N PRO A 473 -5.32 7.93 7.97
CA PRO A 473 -6.34 8.10 9.02
C PRO A 473 -7.31 9.26 8.77
N TYR A 474 -7.02 10.14 7.79
CA TYR A 474 -7.95 11.20 7.38
C TYR A 474 -9.03 10.72 6.42
N LYS A 475 -8.88 9.51 5.85
CA LYS A 475 -9.89 8.96 4.96
C LYS A 475 -11.12 8.48 5.72
N TYR A 476 -12.25 8.58 5.06
CA TYR A 476 -13.51 8.11 5.61
C TYR A 476 -13.46 6.59 5.86
N PRO A 477 -13.85 6.11 7.05
CA PRO A 477 -13.80 4.67 7.35
C PRO A 477 -14.78 3.89 6.48
N GLN A 478 -14.51 2.59 6.32
CA GLN A 478 -15.34 1.68 5.56
C GLN A 478 -16.76 1.63 6.15
N GLN A 479 -17.75 1.88 5.29
CA GLN A 479 -19.16 1.87 5.69
C GLN A 479 -19.70 0.46 5.84
N LYS A 480 -20.61 0.27 6.79
CA LYS A 480 -21.45 -0.92 6.88
C LYS A 480 -22.63 -0.76 5.96
N SER A 481 -22.93 -1.75 5.13
CA SER A 481 -24.14 -1.77 4.32
C SER A 481 -24.96 -3.02 4.58
N LEU A 482 -26.27 -2.86 4.51
CA LEU A 482 -27.27 -3.91 4.64
C LEU A 482 -28.27 -3.78 3.48
N ALA A 483 -28.56 -4.85 2.79
CA ALA A 483 -29.53 -4.86 1.72
C ALA A 483 -30.41 -6.11 1.76
N LEU A 484 -31.67 -5.93 1.42
CA LEU A 484 -32.61 -7.02 1.09
C LEU A 484 -32.84 -7.01 -0.42
N GLY A 485 -32.76 -8.16 -1.03
CA GLY A 485 -32.92 -8.31 -2.47
C GLY A 485 -33.88 -9.42 -2.86
N LEU A 486 -34.45 -9.24 -4.04
CA LEU A 486 -35.31 -10.21 -4.71
C LEU A 486 -34.77 -10.44 -6.11
N ASN A 487 -34.51 -11.70 -6.44
CA ASN A 487 -34.11 -12.10 -7.79
C ASN A 487 -35.22 -12.99 -8.37
N VAL A 488 -35.82 -12.59 -9.49
CA VAL A 488 -36.91 -13.28 -10.16
C VAL A 488 -36.51 -13.58 -11.60
N VAL A 489 -36.67 -14.84 -12.01
CA VAL A 489 -36.48 -15.30 -13.38
C VAL A 489 -37.80 -15.83 -13.87
N PHE A 490 -38.28 -15.30 -14.99
CA PHE A 490 -39.51 -15.65 -15.64
C PHE A 490 -39.32 -16.72 -16.73
#